data_6a12a5e0bdc7ec532d9a051ae679e7ea
#
_entry.id   6a12a5e0bdc7ec532d9a051ae679e7ea
#
_cell.length_a   1.000
_cell.length_b   1.000
_cell.length_c   1.000
_cell.angle_alpha   90.00
_cell.angle_beta   90.00
_cell.angle_gamma   90.00
#
_symmetry.space_group_name_H-M   'P 1'
#
loop_
_entity.id
_entity.type
_entity.pdbx_description
1 polymer ?
#
loop_
_entity_poly.entity_id
_entity_poly.type
_entity_poly.pdbx_seq_one_letter_code
_entity_poly.pdbx_strand_id
1 'polypeptide(L)'
;MLLSVFRGLVSASPSPLRRASLRQAASVVATLWVVAAAWPAHAQQRSAPLPAGVQRIADVPYGPDPAQRMDVYVPAGTTAGVSAQRAPVIFMVHGGGWRIGDKAMGRVVQEKVNRWVPKGFILISANYRMLPAAPVSAQARDVQAALVAAQQRASTWGGDSGRFILMGHSAGAHLVALLNARAPQAQREGAVPWLGAVALDSAVMNVPAAMRARHLRLYDDAFGSDPAHWAALSPFHQWTVGAPPLQMVCSTQRADQPCAQAKAMARHVRSQGGRAEVLPQALSHGEINARLGLDSDYTRAVETFMGSLDAEAARHLQ
;
A
#
# COMPACT_ATOMS: atom_id res chain seq x y z
N MET A 1 -73.41 -24.16 19.21
CA MET A 1 -74.29 -24.47 18.08
C MET A 1 -73.46 -25.23 17.10
N LEU A 2 -73.59 -26.50 17.17
CA LEU A 2 -74.11 -27.51 16.20
C LEU A 2 -73.10 -27.67 15.03
N LEU A 3 -72.32 -28.82 15.03
CA LEU A 3 -72.67 -30.14 14.50
C LEU A 3 -72.68 -30.12 12.96
N SER A 4 -72.07 -31.02 12.15
CA SER A 4 -71.84 -32.48 12.22
C SER A 4 -71.03 -32.88 11.03
N VAL A 5 -70.00 -33.76 11.04
CA VAL A 5 -70.05 -35.23 10.89
C VAL A 5 -70.59 -35.73 9.56
N PHE A 6 -69.74 -36.49 8.81
CA PHE A 6 -69.95 -37.81 8.23
C PHE A 6 -68.68 -38.23 7.47
N ARG A 7 -67.94 -39.16 7.83
CA ARG A 7 -67.86 -40.65 7.72
C ARG A 7 -68.24 -41.23 6.33
N GLY A 8 -67.30 -41.98 5.78
CA GLY A 8 -67.51 -42.94 4.70
C GLY A 8 -66.36 -43.87 4.52
N LEU A 9 -66.45 -45.04 5.10
CA LEU A 9 -65.54 -46.20 5.03
C LEU A 9 -65.77 -47.07 3.77
N VAL A 10 -64.84 -48.05 3.61
CA VAL A 10 -64.97 -49.37 2.94
C VAL A 10 -64.22 -49.40 1.59
N SER A 11 -63.35 -50.38 1.20
CA SER A 11 -63.06 -51.73 1.63
C SER A 11 -61.88 -52.29 0.83
N ALA A 12 -61.07 -53.02 1.45
CA ALA A 12 -60.24 -54.17 1.34
C ALA A 12 -60.12 -54.98 -0.01
N SER A 13 -58.86 -55.29 -0.32
CA SER A 13 -58.25 -56.63 -0.61
C SER A 13 -58.39 -57.29 -2.02
N PRO A 14 -57.60 -58.36 -2.33
CA PRO A 14 -56.15 -58.59 -2.13
C PRO A 14 -55.41 -59.06 -3.40
N SER A 15 -54.10 -59.22 -3.27
CA SER A 15 -53.01 -59.85 -4.02
C SER A 15 -53.31 -60.81 -5.21
N PRO A 16 -52.30 -61.09 -6.14
CA PRO A 16 -51.29 -62.09 -5.79
C PRO A 16 -49.85 -61.84 -6.31
N LEU A 17 -48.94 -62.45 -5.61
CA LEU A 17 -47.59 -62.87 -5.88
C LEU A 17 -47.18 -63.08 -7.36
N ARG A 18 -46.08 -62.49 -7.79
CA ARG A 18 -45.11 -63.12 -8.73
C ARG A 18 -43.68 -62.62 -8.56
N ARG A 19 -42.86 -63.59 -8.17
CA ARG A 19 -41.49 -63.91 -8.58
C ARG A 19 -40.43 -62.83 -8.57
N ALA A 20 -39.46 -63.14 -7.73
CA ALA A 20 -38.12 -62.61 -7.66
C ALA A 20 -37.38 -62.62 -8.98
N SER A 21 -36.65 -61.57 -9.23
CA SER A 21 -35.44 -61.59 -10.03
C SER A 21 -34.36 -60.78 -9.32
N LEU A 22 -33.36 -61.49 -8.88
CA LEU A 22 -32.07 -60.94 -8.43
C LEU A 22 -31.50 -60.11 -9.57
N ARG A 23 -31.32 -58.85 -9.38
CA ARG A 23 -30.40 -58.03 -10.14
C ARG A 23 -29.38 -57.43 -9.17
N GLN A 24 -28.12 -57.73 -9.49
CA GLN A 24 -26.93 -57.31 -8.80
C GLN A 24 -26.88 -55.80 -8.64
N ALA A 25 -26.72 -55.39 -7.39
CA ALA A 25 -26.36 -54.01 -7.08
C ALA A 25 -24.87 -53.83 -7.40
N ALA A 26 -24.59 -53.23 -8.53
CA ALA A 26 -23.27 -52.70 -8.83
C ALA A 26 -23.05 -51.42 -7.99
N SER A 27 -22.23 -51.55 -6.93
CA SER A 27 -21.78 -50.39 -6.16
C SER A 27 -20.86 -49.55 -7.04
N VAL A 28 -21.35 -48.46 -7.55
CA VAL A 28 -20.51 -47.41 -8.15
C VAL A 28 -19.92 -46.59 -7.00
N VAL A 29 -18.70 -46.94 -6.64
CA VAL A 29 -17.87 -46.09 -5.79
C VAL A 29 -17.46 -44.87 -6.64
N ALA A 30 -18.18 -43.80 -6.53
CA ALA A 30 -17.80 -42.49 -7.09
C ALA A 30 -16.62 -41.96 -6.28
N THR A 31 -15.41 -42.19 -6.75
CA THR A 31 -14.19 -41.56 -6.26
C THR A 31 -14.28 -40.08 -6.60
N LEU A 32 -14.69 -39.27 -5.61
CA LEU A 32 -14.59 -37.81 -5.69
C LEU A 32 -13.09 -37.44 -5.71
N TRP A 33 -12.57 -37.20 -6.90
CA TRP A 33 -11.33 -36.48 -7.07
C TRP A 33 -11.57 -35.04 -6.63
N VAL A 34 -11.17 -34.72 -5.40
CA VAL A 34 -10.98 -33.34 -4.97
C VAL A 34 -9.79 -32.82 -5.80
N VAL A 35 -10.09 -32.20 -6.92
CA VAL A 35 -9.11 -31.36 -7.62
C VAL A 35 -8.93 -30.14 -6.71
N ALA A 36 -7.96 -30.25 -5.81
CA ALA A 36 -7.38 -29.10 -5.17
C ALA A 36 -6.80 -28.24 -6.31
N ALA A 37 -7.58 -27.27 -6.79
CA ALA A 37 -7.05 -26.22 -7.63
C ALA A 37 -5.99 -25.50 -6.79
N ALA A 38 -4.74 -25.95 -6.92
CA ALA A 38 -3.59 -25.19 -6.50
C ALA A 38 -3.67 -23.88 -7.27
N TRP A 39 -4.14 -22.83 -6.64
CA TRP A 39 -3.93 -21.47 -7.13
C TRP A 39 -2.44 -21.37 -7.39
N PRO A 40 -2.03 -20.97 -8.62
CA PRO A 40 -0.62 -20.77 -8.85
C PRO A 40 -0.14 -19.82 -7.75
N ALA A 41 0.77 -20.29 -6.91
CA ALA A 41 1.55 -19.45 -6.04
C ALA A 41 1.98 -18.29 -6.94
N HIS A 42 1.56 -17.08 -6.59
CA HIS A 42 1.91 -15.89 -7.36
C HIS A 42 3.41 -15.96 -7.51
N ALA A 43 3.86 -16.24 -8.73
CA ALA A 43 5.28 -16.26 -9.04
C ALA A 43 5.77 -14.89 -8.56
N GLN A 44 6.47 -14.88 -7.44
CA GLN A 44 7.19 -13.71 -6.97
C GLN A 44 8.02 -13.31 -8.17
N GLN A 45 7.61 -12.23 -8.85
CA GLN A 45 8.42 -11.66 -9.91
C GLN A 45 9.74 -11.35 -9.24
N ARG A 46 10.72 -12.25 -9.46
CA ARG A 46 12.07 -12.06 -8.94
C ARG A 46 12.47 -10.68 -9.38
N SER A 47 12.85 -9.85 -8.43
CA SER A 47 13.39 -8.53 -8.71
C SER A 47 14.47 -8.71 -9.78
N ALA A 48 14.46 -7.86 -10.80
CA ALA A 48 15.56 -7.84 -11.77
C ALA A 48 16.90 -7.64 -11.01
N PRO A 49 18.02 -8.04 -11.59
CA PRO A 49 19.32 -7.82 -10.98
C PRO A 49 19.47 -6.35 -10.57
N LEU A 50 20.10 -6.12 -9.44
CA LEU A 50 20.44 -4.76 -9.01
C LEU A 50 21.43 -4.13 -10.01
N PRO A 51 21.37 -2.82 -10.23
CA PRO A 51 22.35 -2.14 -11.06
C PRO A 51 23.75 -2.29 -10.44
N ALA A 52 24.76 -2.26 -11.29
CA ALA A 52 26.16 -2.27 -10.85
C ALA A 52 26.39 -1.14 -9.83
N GLY A 53 27.13 -1.44 -8.78
CA GLY A 53 27.41 -0.44 -7.75
C GLY A 53 26.24 -0.19 -6.77
N VAL A 54 25.24 -1.05 -6.72
CA VAL A 54 24.16 -1.00 -5.71
C VAL A 54 24.15 -2.26 -4.86
N GLN A 55 24.03 -2.08 -3.56
CA GLN A 55 23.89 -3.16 -2.58
C GLN A 55 22.51 -3.12 -1.92
N ARG A 56 21.91 -4.28 -1.68
CA ARG A 56 20.68 -4.45 -0.88
C ARG A 56 21.01 -5.08 0.47
N ILE A 57 20.55 -4.45 1.54
CA ILE A 57 20.50 -4.99 2.88
C ILE A 57 19.05 -5.43 3.12
N ALA A 58 18.81 -6.73 3.04
CA ALA A 58 17.46 -7.29 3.07
C ALA A 58 16.95 -7.50 4.49
N ASP A 59 15.62 -7.47 4.65
CA ASP A 59 14.89 -7.94 5.83
C ASP A 59 15.31 -7.30 7.15
N VAL A 60 15.69 -6.03 7.11
CA VAL A 60 16.03 -5.25 8.30
C VAL A 60 14.79 -5.10 9.19
N PRO A 61 14.79 -5.64 10.44
CA PRO A 61 13.63 -5.60 11.31
C PRO A 61 13.42 -4.21 11.90
N TYR A 62 12.13 -3.80 12.01
CA TYR A 62 11.72 -2.61 12.74
C TYR A 62 10.67 -2.91 13.84
N GLY A 63 10.22 -4.16 13.94
CA GLY A 63 9.29 -4.66 14.94
C GLY A 63 9.38 -6.18 15.08
N PRO A 64 8.61 -6.76 16.01
CA PRO A 64 8.67 -8.20 16.31
C PRO A 64 8.00 -9.08 15.26
N ASP A 65 7.00 -8.54 14.52
CA ASP A 65 6.26 -9.32 13.53
C ASP A 65 7.12 -9.61 12.28
N PRO A 66 7.03 -10.81 11.69
CA PRO A 66 7.75 -11.16 10.45
C PRO A 66 7.47 -10.20 9.29
N ALA A 67 6.29 -9.58 9.22
CA ALA A 67 5.95 -8.58 8.22
C ALA A 67 6.57 -7.19 8.51
N GLN A 68 7.08 -6.96 9.71
CA GLN A 68 7.69 -5.69 10.10
C GLN A 68 9.18 -5.66 9.71
N ARG A 69 9.43 -5.66 8.40
CA ARG A 69 10.77 -5.68 7.79
C ARG A 69 10.87 -4.62 6.71
N MET A 70 12.07 -4.11 6.49
CA MET A 70 12.41 -3.20 5.39
C MET A 70 13.66 -3.68 4.66
N ASP A 71 13.77 -3.32 3.39
CA ASP A 71 14.97 -3.49 2.58
C ASP A 71 15.62 -2.13 2.38
N VAL A 72 16.92 -2.09 2.49
CA VAL A 72 17.72 -0.87 2.32
C VAL A 72 18.63 -1.04 1.11
N TYR A 73 18.51 -0.15 0.15
CA TYR A 73 19.34 -0.10 -1.05
C TYR A 73 20.30 1.08 -0.93
N VAL A 74 21.60 0.79 -1.01
CA VAL A 74 22.68 1.77 -0.84
C VAL A 74 23.66 1.70 -2.00
N PRO A 75 24.38 2.78 -2.34
CA PRO A 75 25.53 2.68 -3.22
C PRO A 75 26.56 1.71 -2.67
N ALA A 76 27.14 0.84 -3.52
CA ALA A 76 28.19 -0.08 -3.09
C ALA A 76 29.44 0.73 -2.66
N GLY A 77 30.09 0.25 -1.59
CA GLY A 77 31.22 0.98 -1.00
C GLY A 77 30.82 2.02 0.03
N THR A 78 29.53 2.21 0.30
CA THR A 78 29.07 3.00 1.43
C THR A 78 29.43 2.24 2.70
N THR A 79 30.56 2.59 3.31
CA THR A 79 31.00 2.03 4.58
C THR A 79 30.35 2.79 5.73
N ALA A 80 29.72 2.08 6.65
CA ALA A 80 29.18 2.65 7.87
C ALA A 80 30.25 3.50 8.57
N GLY A 81 29.94 4.78 8.82
CA GLY A 81 30.81 5.69 9.57
C GLY A 81 31.93 6.38 8.78
N VAL A 82 32.13 6.12 7.48
CA VAL A 82 33.24 6.69 6.70
C VAL A 82 32.81 7.80 5.74
N SER A 83 31.55 7.88 5.35
CA SER A 83 31.05 8.95 4.47
C SER A 83 30.68 10.19 5.31
N ALA A 84 31.42 11.27 5.12
CA ALA A 84 31.02 12.61 5.58
C ALA A 84 29.75 13.12 4.85
N GLN A 85 29.31 12.42 3.80
CA GLN A 85 28.12 12.73 3.02
C GLN A 85 26.91 12.05 3.65
N ARG A 86 26.04 12.85 4.21
CA ARG A 86 24.74 12.43 4.72
C ARG A 86 23.74 12.36 3.57
N ALA A 87 23.61 11.19 2.96
CA ALA A 87 22.78 10.96 1.78
C ALA A 87 21.29 11.23 2.08
N PRO A 88 20.54 11.81 1.12
CA PRO A 88 19.08 11.86 1.22
C PRO A 88 18.52 10.46 1.07
N VAL A 89 17.36 10.23 1.74
CA VAL A 89 16.73 8.91 1.85
C VAL A 89 15.32 8.96 1.25
N ILE A 90 15.01 8.05 0.33
CA ILE A 90 13.65 7.80 -0.13
C ILE A 90 13.10 6.64 0.69
N PHE A 91 12.03 6.90 1.43
CA PHE A 91 11.31 5.89 2.22
C PHE A 91 10.05 5.47 1.49
N MET A 92 10.07 4.28 0.88
CA MET A 92 9.02 3.76 0.00
C MET A 92 8.09 2.79 0.72
N VAL A 93 6.77 2.98 0.56
CA VAL A 93 5.70 2.13 1.07
C VAL A 93 4.88 1.57 -0.08
N HIS A 94 4.81 0.24 -0.19
CA HIS A 94 4.12 -0.45 -1.28
C HIS A 94 2.60 -0.32 -1.20
N GLY A 95 1.93 -0.49 -2.34
CA GLY A 95 0.47 -0.61 -2.45
C GLY A 95 0.01 -2.06 -2.31
N GLY A 96 -1.28 -2.27 -2.66
CA GLY A 96 -1.89 -3.60 -2.66
C GLY A 96 -3.20 -3.68 -1.88
N GLY A 97 -3.95 -2.58 -1.83
CA GLY A 97 -5.28 -2.53 -1.20
C GLY A 97 -5.26 -2.86 0.29
N TRP A 98 -4.21 -2.51 1.00
CA TRP A 98 -3.97 -2.79 2.44
C TRP A 98 -3.97 -4.28 2.80
N ARG A 99 -4.00 -5.18 1.80
CA ARG A 99 -4.20 -6.63 1.97
C ARG A 99 -3.07 -7.48 1.40
N ILE A 100 -2.43 -7.01 0.34
CA ILE A 100 -1.34 -7.69 -0.36
C ILE A 100 -0.21 -6.71 -0.68
N GLY A 101 0.93 -7.24 -1.07
CA GLY A 101 2.09 -6.46 -1.50
C GLY A 101 3.36 -6.93 -0.81
N ASP A 102 4.48 -6.42 -1.30
CA ASP A 102 5.79 -6.69 -0.71
C ASP A 102 6.78 -5.60 -1.08
N LYS A 103 7.67 -5.28 -0.14
CA LYS A 103 8.76 -4.31 -0.27
C LYS A 103 9.74 -4.62 -1.41
N ALA A 104 9.87 -5.90 -1.77
CA ALA A 104 10.81 -6.35 -2.80
C ALA A 104 10.19 -6.49 -4.20
N MET A 105 8.89 -6.18 -4.38
CA MET A 105 8.26 -6.26 -5.70
C MET A 105 8.96 -5.33 -6.69
N GLY A 106 9.39 -5.87 -7.86
CA GLY A 106 10.11 -5.10 -8.87
C GLY A 106 9.40 -3.80 -9.28
N ARG A 107 8.07 -3.84 -9.51
CA ARG A 107 7.26 -2.64 -9.83
C ARG A 107 7.26 -1.58 -8.71
N VAL A 108 7.60 -1.95 -7.48
CA VAL A 108 7.71 -1.00 -6.35
C VAL A 108 9.07 -0.34 -6.32
N VAL A 109 10.15 -1.11 -6.50
CA VAL A 109 11.50 -0.61 -6.23
C VAL A 109 12.41 -0.49 -7.45
N GLN A 110 12.24 -1.34 -8.48
CA GLN A 110 13.26 -1.54 -9.52
C GLN A 110 13.72 -0.23 -10.18
N GLU A 111 12.81 0.52 -10.81
CA GLU A 111 13.18 1.73 -11.53
C GLU A 111 13.61 2.88 -10.59
N LYS A 112 13.07 2.90 -9.39
CA LYS A 112 13.46 3.86 -8.35
C LYS A 112 14.88 3.59 -7.85
N VAL A 113 15.21 2.32 -7.61
CA VAL A 113 16.59 1.89 -7.26
C VAL A 113 17.55 2.19 -8.39
N ASN A 114 17.19 1.81 -9.63
CA ASN A 114 18.01 2.07 -10.81
C ASN A 114 18.31 3.56 -11.03
N ARG A 115 17.34 4.42 -10.75
CA ARG A 115 17.42 5.87 -10.99
C ARG A 115 18.19 6.62 -9.91
N TRP A 116 17.85 6.35 -8.62
CA TRP A 116 18.28 7.26 -7.56
C TRP A 116 19.43 6.72 -6.71
N VAL A 117 19.56 5.39 -6.55
CA VAL A 117 20.64 4.86 -5.71
C VAL A 117 22.02 5.10 -6.35
N PRO A 118 22.24 4.93 -7.69
CA PRO A 118 23.52 5.30 -8.31
C PRO A 118 23.83 6.81 -8.23
N LYS A 119 22.80 7.65 -8.07
CA LYS A 119 22.96 9.10 -7.85
C LYS A 119 23.28 9.46 -6.39
N GLY A 120 23.43 8.47 -5.51
CA GLY A 120 23.81 8.67 -4.12
C GLY A 120 22.65 8.75 -3.12
N PHE A 121 21.41 8.55 -3.55
CA PHE A 121 20.30 8.35 -2.61
C PHE A 121 20.39 6.98 -1.94
N ILE A 122 19.87 6.90 -0.72
CA ILE A 122 19.47 5.63 -0.11
C ILE A 122 17.99 5.43 -0.39
N LEU A 123 17.59 4.21 -0.79
CA LEU A 123 16.18 3.86 -0.90
C LEU A 123 15.86 2.77 0.12
N ILE A 124 14.84 3.03 0.96
CA ILE A 124 14.33 2.10 1.94
C ILE A 124 12.91 1.72 1.54
N SER A 125 12.64 0.42 1.36
CA SER A 125 11.31 -0.08 1.05
C SER A 125 10.79 -0.91 2.22
N ALA A 126 9.63 -0.52 2.77
CA ALA A 126 9.08 -1.12 3.98
C ALA A 126 7.85 -1.98 3.68
N ASN A 127 7.81 -3.18 4.30
CA ASN A 127 6.60 -3.95 4.51
C ASN A 127 5.88 -3.45 5.75
N TYR A 128 4.61 -3.79 5.87
CA TYR A 128 3.76 -3.54 7.03
C TYR A 128 2.76 -4.69 7.16
N ARG A 129 2.24 -4.94 8.36
CA ARG A 129 1.19 -5.94 8.56
C ARG A 129 -0.06 -5.53 7.79
N MET A 130 -0.77 -6.49 7.21
CA MET A 130 -1.88 -6.24 6.29
C MET A 130 -3.17 -6.91 6.73
N LEU A 131 -4.29 -6.53 6.11
CA LEU A 131 -5.58 -7.20 6.29
C LEU A 131 -5.48 -8.68 5.92
N PRO A 132 -6.21 -9.58 6.60
CA PRO A 132 -7.14 -9.29 7.71
C PRO A 132 -6.45 -9.19 9.08
N ALA A 133 -5.17 -9.55 9.19
CA ALA A 133 -4.45 -9.64 10.46
C ALA A 133 -4.25 -8.28 11.15
N ALA A 134 -4.14 -7.20 10.38
CA ALA A 134 -3.94 -5.86 10.91
C ALA A 134 -4.85 -4.84 10.21
N PRO A 135 -5.71 -4.11 10.94
CA PRO A 135 -6.53 -3.04 10.38
C PRO A 135 -5.68 -1.87 9.90
N VAL A 136 -6.22 -1.03 9.02
CA VAL A 136 -5.48 0.10 8.41
C VAL A 136 -4.88 1.05 9.46
N SER A 137 -5.52 1.20 10.61
CA SER A 137 -4.98 1.96 11.73
C SER A 137 -3.67 1.35 12.31
N ALA A 138 -3.57 0.02 12.35
CA ALA A 138 -2.35 -0.67 12.74
C ALA A 138 -1.27 -0.58 11.65
N GLN A 139 -1.67 -0.65 10.37
CA GLN A 139 -0.77 -0.46 9.24
C GLN A 139 -0.14 0.94 9.23
N ALA A 140 -0.93 1.97 9.54
CA ALA A 140 -0.42 3.35 9.68
C ALA A 140 0.62 3.45 10.81
N ARG A 141 0.38 2.78 11.96
CA ARG A 141 1.37 2.70 13.04
C ARG A 141 2.64 1.94 12.64
N ASP A 142 2.50 0.86 11.87
CA ASP A 142 3.64 0.10 11.36
C ASP A 142 4.51 0.95 10.42
N VAL A 143 3.89 1.71 9.51
CA VAL A 143 4.62 2.62 8.61
C VAL A 143 5.36 3.70 9.39
N GLN A 144 4.74 4.28 10.42
CA GLN A 144 5.39 5.24 11.30
C GLN A 144 6.55 4.60 12.08
N ALA A 145 6.36 3.42 12.65
CA ALA A 145 7.42 2.70 13.37
C ALA A 145 8.60 2.34 12.44
N ALA A 146 8.30 1.95 11.19
CA ALA A 146 9.33 1.70 10.19
C ALA A 146 10.13 2.96 9.83
N LEU A 147 9.45 4.12 9.70
CA LEU A 147 10.12 5.40 9.48
C LEU A 147 11.05 5.75 10.66
N VAL A 148 10.56 5.69 11.89
CA VAL A 148 11.36 5.99 13.09
C VAL A 148 12.59 5.09 13.18
N ALA A 149 12.42 3.78 12.99
CA ALA A 149 13.52 2.82 13.00
C ALA A 149 14.53 3.06 11.86
N ALA A 150 14.05 3.46 10.68
CA ALA A 150 14.89 3.82 9.55
C ALA A 150 15.70 5.10 9.83
N GLN A 151 15.07 6.13 10.40
CA GLN A 151 15.74 7.38 10.78
C GLN A 151 16.80 7.17 11.86
N GLN A 152 16.51 6.37 12.88
CA GLN A 152 17.47 6.02 13.95
C GLN A 152 18.70 5.30 13.43
N ARG A 153 18.56 4.54 12.35
CA ARG A 153 19.62 3.72 11.75
C ARG A 153 20.22 4.34 10.48
N ALA A 154 19.73 5.49 10.03
CA ALA A 154 20.12 6.11 8.75
C ALA A 154 21.65 6.26 8.63
N SER A 155 22.32 6.72 9.69
CA SER A 155 23.78 6.91 9.70
C SER A 155 24.56 5.60 9.49
N THR A 156 24.02 4.46 9.89
CA THR A 156 24.67 3.14 9.67
C THR A 156 24.72 2.76 8.20
N TRP A 157 23.91 3.42 7.36
CA TRP A 157 23.84 3.23 5.91
C TRP A 157 24.38 4.43 5.14
N GLY A 158 24.96 5.44 5.82
CA GLY A 158 25.46 6.67 5.21
C GLY A 158 24.38 7.72 4.94
N GLY A 159 23.17 7.55 5.47
CA GLY A 159 22.04 8.46 5.30
C GLY A 159 21.93 9.54 6.38
N ASP A 160 21.17 10.59 6.07
CA ASP A 160 20.82 11.64 7.02
C ASP A 160 19.40 11.39 7.58
N SER A 161 19.25 11.28 8.88
CA SER A 161 17.96 11.07 9.54
C SER A 161 16.94 12.20 9.31
N GLY A 162 17.39 13.41 9.01
CA GLY A 162 16.53 14.57 8.70
C GLY A 162 16.24 14.76 7.22
N ARG A 163 16.86 13.97 6.33
CA ARG A 163 16.69 14.11 4.86
C ARG A 163 15.89 12.99 4.24
N PHE A 164 14.78 12.62 4.88
CA PHE A 164 13.85 11.63 4.36
C PHE A 164 12.80 12.28 3.45
N ILE A 165 12.51 11.63 2.32
CA ILE A 165 11.39 11.92 1.44
C ILE A 165 10.51 10.67 1.47
N LEU A 166 9.28 10.81 2.00
CA LEU A 166 8.34 9.70 2.05
C LEU A 166 7.76 9.47 0.65
N MET A 167 7.63 8.24 0.24
CA MET A 167 7.01 7.87 -1.04
C MET A 167 6.11 6.65 -0.83
N GLY A 168 4.97 6.61 -1.49
CA GLY A 168 4.09 5.44 -1.42
C GLY A 168 3.17 5.35 -2.61
N HIS A 169 2.74 4.13 -2.95
CA HIS A 169 1.83 3.88 -4.06
C HIS A 169 0.50 3.32 -3.58
N SER A 170 -0.63 3.78 -4.16
CA SER A 170 -1.96 3.23 -3.89
C SER A 170 -2.32 3.24 -2.39
N ALA A 171 -2.52 2.09 -1.75
CA ALA A 171 -2.68 1.97 -0.30
C ALA A 171 -1.48 2.55 0.46
N GLY A 172 -0.24 2.36 -0.04
CA GLY A 172 0.95 2.97 0.53
C GLY A 172 0.97 4.50 0.38
N ALA A 173 0.43 5.04 -0.73
CA ALA A 173 0.25 6.49 -0.91
C ALA A 173 -0.71 7.08 0.12
N HIS A 174 -1.79 6.37 0.43
CA HIS A 174 -2.70 6.73 1.51
C HIS A 174 -1.97 6.75 2.86
N LEU A 175 -1.20 5.69 3.19
CA LEU A 175 -0.50 5.56 4.46
C LEU A 175 0.57 6.65 4.63
N VAL A 176 1.38 6.96 3.60
CA VAL A 176 2.37 8.03 3.70
C VAL A 176 1.73 9.42 3.74
N ALA A 177 0.62 9.65 3.03
CA ALA A 177 -0.11 10.90 3.09
C ALA A 177 -0.75 11.12 4.48
N LEU A 178 -1.27 10.05 5.11
CA LEU A 178 -1.81 10.09 6.47
C LEU A 178 -0.71 10.39 7.49
N LEU A 179 0.44 9.74 7.38
CA LEU A 179 1.60 9.99 8.23
C LEU A 179 2.09 11.44 8.05
N ASN A 180 2.19 11.92 6.79
CA ASN A 180 2.59 13.28 6.49
C ASN A 180 1.62 14.32 7.08
N ALA A 181 0.32 14.07 6.98
CA ALA A 181 -0.71 14.92 7.56
C ALA A 181 -0.61 15.05 9.09
N ARG A 182 -0.12 13.99 9.76
CA ARG A 182 0.09 13.89 11.21
C ARG A 182 1.53 14.14 11.64
N ALA A 183 2.35 14.77 10.83
CA ALA A 183 3.78 14.94 11.12
C ALA A 183 4.07 15.47 12.53
N PRO A 184 3.39 16.49 13.05
CA PRO A 184 3.64 16.95 14.44
C PRO A 184 3.34 15.90 15.51
N GLN A 185 2.36 15.01 15.27
CA GLN A 185 2.10 13.87 16.16
C GLN A 185 3.21 12.83 16.06
N ALA A 186 3.60 12.44 14.86
CA ALA A 186 4.65 11.45 14.63
C ALA A 186 5.99 11.92 15.25
N GLN A 187 6.29 13.23 15.19
CA GLN A 187 7.49 13.81 15.82
C GLN A 187 7.44 13.72 17.35
N ARG A 188 6.30 13.96 17.97
CA ARG A 188 6.13 13.73 19.42
C ARG A 188 6.29 12.26 19.82
N GLU A 189 6.03 11.35 18.88
CA GLU A 189 6.16 9.90 19.02
C GLU A 189 7.53 9.37 18.54
N GLY A 190 8.53 10.25 18.36
CA GLY A 190 9.93 9.90 18.14
C GLY A 190 10.41 9.97 16.68
N ALA A 191 9.58 10.39 15.72
CA ALA A 191 10.06 10.63 14.36
C ALA A 191 10.89 11.92 14.30
N VAL A 192 11.98 11.90 13.54
CA VAL A 192 12.72 13.10 13.14
C VAL A 192 11.92 13.80 12.02
N PRO A 193 11.90 15.15 11.94
CA PRO A 193 11.29 15.85 10.80
C PRO A 193 11.83 15.33 9.47
N TRP A 194 10.96 15.23 8.46
CA TRP A 194 11.31 14.83 7.10
C TRP A 194 11.00 15.91 6.08
N LEU A 195 11.56 15.83 4.89
CA LEU A 195 11.53 16.88 3.88
C LEU A 195 10.16 17.06 3.24
N GLY A 196 9.46 15.97 2.95
CA GLY A 196 8.17 15.99 2.27
C GLY A 196 7.70 14.60 1.89
N ALA A 197 6.57 14.52 1.19
CA ALA A 197 5.99 13.25 0.76
C ALA A 197 5.53 13.28 -0.70
N VAL A 198 5.65 12.14 -1.39
CA VAL A 198 5.15 11.88 -2.74
C VAL A 198 4.14 10.74 -2.68
N ALA A 199 2.88 11.05 -2.86
CA ALA A 199 1.77 10.08 -2.86
C ALA A 199 1.41 9.70 -4.30
N LEU A 200 1.67 8.43 -4.67
CA LEU A 200 1.49 7.91 -6.02
C LEU A 200 0.12 7.24 -6.15
N ASP A 201 -0.83 7.95 -6.70
CA ASP A 201 -2.13 7.48 -7.20
C ASP A 201 -3.06 6.83 -6.15
N SER A 202 -3.37 7.54 -5.08
CA SER A 202 -4.44 7.15 -4.15
C SER A 202 -5.73 7.93 -4.41
N ALA A 203 -6.88 7.23 -4.41
CA ALA A 203 -8.22 7.83 -4.52
C ALA A 203 -8.89 8.03 -3.14
N VAL A 204 -8.17 7.92 -2.05
CA VAL A 204 -8.72 8.02 -0.68
C VAL A 204 -7.98 9.05 0.19
N MET A 205 -7.65 10.21 -0.39
CA MET A 205 -7.12 11.34 0.38
C MET A 205 -8.17 11.90 1.36
N ASN A 206 -9.45 11.84 0.97
CA ASN A 206 -10.60 12.12 1.83
C ASN A 206 -11.43 10.84 1.99
N VAL A 207 -11.12 10.03 3.01
CA VAL A 207 -11.77 8.74 3.25
C VAL A 207 -13.29 8.88 3.43
N PRO A 208 -13.84 9.81 4.27
CA PRO A 208 -15.28 9.99 4.37
C PRO A 208 -15.97 10.33 3.04
N ALA A 209 -15.35 11.12 2.19
CA ALA A 209 -15.91 11.43 0.88
C ALA A 209 -15.89 10.20 -0.05
N ALA A 210 -14.81 9.43 -0.04
CA ALA A 210 -14.71 8.21 -0.81
C ALA A 210 -15.74 7.15 -0.36
N MET A 211 -15.92 6.96 0.94
CA MET A 211 -16.85 5.97 1.50
C MET A 211 -18.33 6.33 1.31
N ARG A 212 -18.67 7.60 1.20
CA ARG A 212 -20.06 8.06 0.90
C ARG A 212 -20.39 8.02 -0.58
N ALA A 213 -19.40 7.98 -1.45
CA ALA A 213 -19.57 7.85 -2.89
C ALA A 213 -19.64 6.37 -3.32
N ARG A 214 -19.96 6.12 -4.59
CA ARG A 214 -19.75 4.79 -5.17
C ARG A 214 -18.25 4.46 -5.15
N HIS A 215 -17.87 3.39 -4.47
CA HIS A 215 -16.48 3.03 -4.27
C HIS A 215 -16.21 1.54 -4.51
N LEU A 216 -14.94 1.16 -4.51
CA LEU A 216 -14.50 -0.23 -4.65
C LEU A 216 -14.75 -0.98 -3.34
N ARG A 217 -15.25 -2.22 -3.41
CA ARG A 217 -15.51 -3.07 -2.23
C ARG A 217 -14.30 -3.22 -1.31
N LEU A 218 -13.10 -3.17 -1.84
CA LEU A 218 -11.87 -3.21 -1.01
C LEU A 218 -11.80 -2.06 0.02
N TYR A 219 -12.55 -0.97 -0.17
CA TYR A 219 -12.61 0.13 0.79
C TYR A 219 -13.50 -0.22 1.99
N ASP A 220 -14.57 -1.02 1.79
CA ASP A 220 -15.38 -1.54 2.90
C ASP A 220 -14.53 -2.41 3.82
N ASP A 221 -13.70 -3.29 3.24
CA ASP A 221 -12.76 -4.13 3.99
C ASP A 221 -11.70 -3.31 4.75
N ALA A 222 -11.26 -2.19 4.16
CA ALA A 222 -10.19 -1.37 4.71
C ALA A 222 -10.67 -0.39 5.79
N PHE A 223 -11.83 0.23 5.59
CA PHE A 223 -12.29 1.35 6.41
C PHE A 223 -13.55 1.04 7.23
N GLY A 224 -14.25 -0.06 6.93
CA GLY A 224 -15.49 -0.42 7.64
C GLY A 224 -16.60 0.60 7.43
N SER A 225 -17.55 0.68 8.40
CA SER A 225 -18.75 1.50 8.29
C SER A 225 -18.81 2.68 9.29
N ASP A 226 -17.83 2.83 10.16
CA ASP A 226 -17.81 3.89 11.18
C ASP A 226 -17.25 5.22 10.62
N PRO A 227 -18.06 6.29 10.53
CA PRO A 227 -17.59 7.60 10.05
C PRO A 227 -16.49 8.22 10.92
N ALA A 228 -16.44 7.95 12.23
CA ALA A 228 -15.36 8.44 13.08
C ALA A 228 -14.03 7.77 12.72
N HIS A 229 -14.09 6.47 12.43
CA HIS A 229 -12.93 5.73 11.95
C HIS A 229 -12.45 6.24 10.57
N TRP A 230 -13.37 6.57 9.67
CA TRP A 230 -13.03 7.15 8.37
C TRP A 230 -12.28 8.49 8.51
N ALA A 231 -12.80 9.39 9.37
CA ALA A 231 -12.15 10.68 9.63
C ALA A 231 -10.76 10.49 10.25
N ALA A 232 -10.63 9.54 11.18
CA ALA A 232 -9.35 9.21 11.79
C ALA A 232 -8.32 8.67 10.80
N LEU A 233 -8.72 7.99 9.73
CA LEU A 233 -7.82 7.45 8.70
C LEU A 233 -7.71 8.34 7.45
N SER A 234 -8.29 9.53 7.46
CA SER A 234 -8.33 10.42 6.30
C SER A 234 -7.19 11.44 6.33
N PRO A 235 -6.24 11.41 5.38
CA PRO A 235 -5.22 12.45 5.26
C PRO A 235 -5.80 13.86 5.27
N PHE A 236 -6.94 14.06 4.59
CA PHE A 236 -7.66 15.33 4.52
C PHE A 236 -8.10 15.84 5.91
N HIS A 237 -8.70 14.97 6.73
CA HIS A 237 -9.20 15.34 8.05
C HIS A 237 -8.11 15.39 9.12
N GLN A 238 -7.00 14.73 8.87
CA GLN A 238 -5.86 14.66 9.80
C GLN A 238 -4.76 15.67 9.46
N TRP A 239 -4.94 16.46 8.39
CA TRP A 239 -3.96 17.47 8.04
C TRP A 239 -3.78 18.49 9.17
N THR A 240 -2.53 18.73 9.54
CA THR A 240 -2.16 19.71 10.56
C THR A 240 -1.26 20.79 9.99
N VAL A 241 -1.41 22.02 10.48
CA VAL A 241 -0.50 23.13 10.12
C VAL A 241 0.92 22.76 10.51
N GLY A 242 1.88 23.02 9.61
CA GLY A 242 3.27 22.63 9.79
C GLY A 242 3.61 21.23 9.27
N ALA A 243 2.63 20.48 8.72
CA ALA A 243 2.93 19.24 7.99
C ALA A 243 3.83 19.51 6.76
N PRO A 244 4.79 18.61 6.46
CA PRO A 244 5.72 18.81 5.36
C PRO A 244 5.02 18.88 3.99
N PRO A 245 5.68 19.44 2.96
CA PRO A 245 5.16 19.50 1.59
C PRO A 245 4.69 18.15 1.07
N LEU A 246 3.59 18.15 0.29
CA LEU A 246 2.98 16.95 -0.28
C LEU A 246 2.80 17.09 -1.79
N GLN A 247 3.40 16.19 -2.58
CA GLN A 247 3.07 16.02 -3.98
C GLN A 247 2.17 14.79 -4.15
N MET A 248 1.08 14.94 -4.90
CA MET A 248 0.16 13.87 -5.24
C MET A 248 0.17 13.64 -6.75
N VAL A 249 0.74 12.53 -7.17
CA VAL A 249 0.63 12.04 -8.55
C VAL A 249 -0.69 11.31 -8.69
N CYS A 250 -1.43 11.53 -9.78
CA CYS A 250 -2.72 10.89 -9.99
C CYS A 250 -2.94 10.48 -11.44
N SER A 251 -3.55 9.31 -11.65
CA SER A 251 -3.98 8.83 -12.95
C SER A 251 -5.20 9.61 -13.45
N THR A 252 -5.13 10.08 -14.70
CA THR A 252 -6.28 10.65 -15.40
C THR A 252 -7.15 9.59 -16.10
N GLN A 253 -6.72 8.31 -16.07
CA GLN A 253 -7.39 7.21 -16.76
C GLN A 253 -8.32 6.41 -15.83
N ARG A 254 -8.31 6.67 -14.52
CA ARG A 254 -9.08 5.91 -13.54
C ARG A 254 -10.49 6.47 -13.37
N ALA A 255 -11.48 5.56 -13.36
CA ALA A 255 -12.89 5.91 -13.18
C ALA A 255 -13.22 6.41 -11.75
N ASP A 256 -12.46 6.00 -10.74
CA ASP A 256 -12.61 6.44 -9.35
C ASP A 256 -11.93 7.79 -9.04
N GLN A 257 -11.49 8.48 -10.08
CA GLN A 257 -11.10 9.89 -10.10
C GLN A 257 -10.07 10.31 -9.02
N PRO A 258 -8.90 9.64 -8.91
CA PRO A 258 -7.89 9.99 -7.92
C PRO A 258 -7.41 11.45 -8.04
N CYS A 259 -7.44 12.04 -9.25
CA CYS A 259 -7.08 13.44 -9.45
C CYS A 259 -8.07 14.42 -8.81
N ALA A 260 -9.35 14.06 -8.70
CA ALA A 260 -10.33 14.87 -7.98
C ALA A 260 -10.03 14.88 -6.47
N GLN A 261 -9.70 13.73 -5.91
CA GLN A 261 -9.25 13.59 -4.52
C GLN A 261 -7.95 14.37 -4.26
N ALA A 262 -6.95 14.24 -5.12
CA ALA A 262 -5.69 14.96 -5.01
C ALA A 262 -5.88 16.49 -5.08
N LYS A 263 -6.70 16.98 -6.02
CA LYS A 263 -7.02 18.41 -6.14
C LYS A 263 -7.77 18.95 -4.92
N ALA A 264 -8.72 18.18 -4.36
CA ALA A 264 -9.44 18.56 -3.14
C ALA A 264 -8.48 18.64 -1.94
N MET A 265 -7.61 17.65 -1.77
CA MET A 265 -6.59 17.66 -0.74
C MET A 265 -5.61 18.83 -0.90
N ALA A 266 -5.15 19.12 -2.12
CA ALA A 266 -4.22 20.23 -2.35
C ALA A 266 -4.85 21.59 -2.03
N ARG A 267 -6.14 21.79 -2.38
CA ARG A 267 -6.85 23.02 -1.99
C ARG A 267 -6.94 23.16 -0.47
N HIS A 268 -7.30 22.08 0.22
CA HIS A 268 -7.39 22.05 1.67
C HIS A 268 -6.05 22.40 2.34
N VAL A 269 -4.97 21.76 1.91
CA VAL A 269 -3.61 22.03 2.42
C VAL A 269 -3.23 23.49 2.22
N ARG A 270 -3.44 24.03 1.01
CA ARG A 270 -3.08 25.40 0.66
C ARG A 270 -3.92 26.43 1.41
N SER A 271 -5.20 26.17 1.67
CA SER A 271 -6.06 27.07 2.47
C SER A 271 -5.61 27.18 3.93
N GLN A 272 -4.78 26.27 4.39
CA GLN A 272 -4.17 26.29 5.72
C GLN A 272 -2.69 26.72 5.69
N GLY A 273 -2.24 27.33 4.58
CA GLY A 273 -0.85 27.82 4.44
C GLY A 273 0.19 26.72 4.14
N GLY A 274 -0.23 25.47 3.94
CA GLY A 274 0.67 24.37 3.59
C GLY A 274 1.02 24.31 2.11
N ARG A 275 2.07 23.57 1.76
CA ARG A 275 2.47 23.34 0.36
C ARG A 275 1.99 21.97 -0.11
N ALA A 276 1.17 21.95 -1.17
CA ALA A 276 0.74 20.73 -1.85
C ALA A 276 0.69 20.93 -3.36
N GLU A 277 1.14 19.93 -4.09
CA GLU A 277 1.18 19.91 -5.56
C GLU A 277 0.40 18.70 -6.08
N VAL A 278 -0.20 18.84 -7.27
CA VAL A 278 -0.88 17.75 -7.96
C VAL A 278 -0.24 17.58 -9.32
N LEU A 279 0.18 16.35 -9.62
CA LEU A 279 0.80 15.96 -10.87
C LEU A 279 -0.08 14.93 -11.60
N PRO A 280 -1.01 15.35 -12.47
CA PRO A 280 -1.82 14.43 -13.27
C PRO A 280 -0.96 13.70 -14.30
N GLN A 281 -1.20 12.39 -14.47
CA GLN A 281 -0.50 11.56 -15.45
C GLN A 281 -1.49 10.75 -16.28
N ALA A 282 -1.30 10.72 -17.59
CA ALA A 282 -2.05 9.86 -18.52
C ALA A 282 -1.48 8.43 -18.51
N LEU A 283 -1.35 7.86 -17.33
CA LEU A 283 -0.82 6.52 -17.04
C LEU A 283 -1.83 5.73 -16.23
N SER A 284 -1.86 4.43 -16.38
CA SER A 284 -2.65 3.52 -15.54
C SER A 284 -2.14 3.53 -14.11
N HIS A 285 -2.97 3.02 -13.17
CA HIS A 285 -2.62 2.88 -11.76
C HIS A 285 -1.28 2.16 -11.53
N GLY A 286 -1.05 1.06 -12.24
CA GLY A 286 0.19 0.30 -12.14
C GLY A 286 1.39 1.02 -12.74
N GLU A 287 1.20 1.70 -13.89
CA GLU A 287 2.28 2.40 -14.59
C GLU A 287 2.80 3.61 -13.82
N ILE A 288 1.94 4.33 -13.08
CA ILE A 288 2.38 5.43 -12.22
C ILE A 288 3.47 4.94 -11.24
N ASN A 289 3.32 3.76 -10.68
CA ASN A 289 4.34 3.20 -9.81
C ASN A 289 5.51 2.60 -10.58
N ALA A 290 5.24 1.77 -11.59
CA ALA A 290 6.26 0.98 -12.25
C ALA A 290 7.20 1.83 -13.11
N ARG A 291 6.71 2.94 -13.70
CA ARG A 291 7.47 3.79 -14.59
C ARG A 291 8.19 4.95 -13.90
N LEU A 292 7.92 5.20 -12.62
CA LEU A 292 8.64 6.21 -11.86
C LEU A 292 10.08 5.76 -11.63
N GLY A 293 11.02 6.52 -12.14
CA GLY A 293 12.44 6.20 -12.18
C GLY A 293 12.97 5.99 -13.61
N LEU A 294 12.10 5.69 -14.58
CA LEU A 294 12.48 5.71 -16.00
C LEU A 294 12.79 7.15 -16.44
N ASP A 295 13.64 7.31 -17.43
CA ASP A 295 13.89 8.63 -18.02
C ASP A 295 12.66 9.14 -18.76
N SER A 296 11.96 10.08 -18.16
CA SER A 296 10.70 10.63 -18.64
C SER A 296 10.40 11.98 -18.00
N ASP A 297 9.51 12.77 -18.64
CA ASP A 297 9.02 14.03 -18.06
C ASP A 297 8.29 13.79 -16.72
N TYR A 298 7.63 12.64 -16.58
CA TYR A 298 7.01 12.24 -15.34
C TYR A 298 8.04 12.12 -14.20
N THR A 299 9.12 11.39 -14.42
CA THR A 299 10.18 11.25 -13.41
C THR A 299 10.84 12.59 -13.12
N ARG A 300 11.15 13.39 -14.15
CA ARG A 300 11.72 14.73 -13.99
C ARG A 300 10.83 15.68 -13.18
N ALA A 301 9.49 15.62 -13.36
CA ALA A 301 8.56 16.42 -12.59
C ALA A 301 8.54 16.02 -11.10
N VAL A 302 8.66 14.73 -10.78
CA VAL A 302 8.80 14.27 -9.39
C VAL A 302 10.16 14.69 -8.83
N GLU A 303 11.23 14.55 -9.58
CA GLU A 303 12.58 15.00 -9.19
C GLU A 303 12.63 16.52 -8.93
N THR A 304 11.95 17.33 -9.73
CA THR A 304 11.80 18.77 -9.50
C THR A 304 11.20 19.07 -8.15
N PHE A 305 10.11 18.37 -7.79
CA PHE A 305 9.52 18.50 -6.44
C PHE A 305 10.51 18.06 -5.37
N MET A 306 11.12 16.89 -5.50
CA MET A 306 12.08 16.36 -4.52
C MET A 306 13.27 17.31 -4.31
N GLY A 307 13.85 17.83 -5.39
CA GLY A 307 14.95 18.79 -5.33
C GLY A 307 14.57 20.14 -4.72
N SER A 308 13.29 20.54 -4.83
CA SER A 308 12.80 21.79 -4.22
C SER A 308 12.65 21.69 -2.68
N LEU A 309 12.78 20.50 -2.08
CA LEU A 309 12.64 20.26 -0.66
C LEU A 309 13.95 20.52 0.10
N ASP A 310 15.09 20.23 -0.51
CA ASP A 310 16.39 20.29 0.13
C ASP A 310 17.51 20.47 -0.91
N ALA A 311 18.49 21.31 -0.62
CA ALA A 311 19.61 21.60 -1.53
C ALA A 311 20.53 20.39 -1.77
N GLU A 312 20.69 19.51 -0.78
CA GLU A 312 21.46 18.27 -0.93
C GLU A 312 20.72 17.30 -1.85
N ALA A 313 19.42 17.11 -1.63
CA ALA A 313 18.59 16.29 -2.52
C ALA A 313 18.66 16.83 -3.98
N ALA A 314 18.63 18.15 -4.17
CA ALA A 314 18.76 18.77 -5.48
C ALA A 314 20.11 18.46 -6.16
N ARG A 315 21.22 18.47 -5.43
CA ARG A 315 22.54 18.14 -5.96
C ARG A 315 22.63 16.70 -6.46
N HIS A 316 22.01 15.76 -5.75
CA HIS A 316 21.97 14.36 -6.16
C HIS A 316 21.05 14.08 -7.36
N LEU A 317 20.15 15.00 -7.70
CA LEU A 317 19.22 14.86 -8.84
C LEU A 317 19.71 15.43 -10.16
N GLN A 318 20.80 16.20 -10.12
CA GLN A 318 21.46 16.78 -11.30
C GLN A 318 22.18 15.75 -12.21
#